data_aa023ac7dcca444e1dcc570d658a794f
#
_entry.id   aa023ac7dcca444e1dcc570d658a794f
#
_cell.length_a   1.000
_cell.length_b   1.000
_cell.length_c   1.000
_cell.angle_alpha   90.00
_cell.angle_beta   90.00
_cell.angle_gamma   90.00
#
_symmetry.space_group_name_H-M   'P 1'
#
loop_
_entity.id
_entity.type
_entity.pdbx_description
1 polymer ?
#
loop_
_entity_poly.entity_id
_entity_poly.type
_entity_poly.pdbx_seq_one_letter_code
_entity_poly.pdbx_strand_id
1 'polypeptide(L)'
;MYRTLRAYAAGLGLAIFRGRRRTAQSGSFGSWAPCGKRMNRFMIAAPSSGAGKTTVSLALMRLLQRAQIEFQPAKSGPDYIDPGFHSVAAGTPSVNLDAWAMPADLIRTLAGSGGLVVEAAMGLFDGAGKAGRGSAADLAHILDIPVILVVDAAKTAHSISALVTGFRDYDPRVTFAGVFLNRVGSARHLEMLTQALNRQNVKIFGHLMRSETFALPQRHLGLVQANEIDQLEPWIDHIAKALQPSLDLAALTELSGPAWSPQTTLPGPPV
;
A
#
# COMPACT_ATOMS: atom_id res chain seq x y z
N MET A 1 -18.30 20.17 -9.94
CA MET A 1 -17.39 19.03 -9.97
C MET A 1 -15.95 19.43 -10.37
N TYR A 2 -15.73 20.23 -11.41
CA TYR A 2 -14.39 20.69 -11.85
C TYR A 2 -13.68 21.69 -10.92
N ARG A 3 -14.40 22.48 -10.15
CA ARG A 3 -13.82 23.40 -9.14
C ARG A 3 -13.14 22.64 -7.98
N THR A 4 -13.66 21.47 -7.64
CA THR A 4 -13.14 20.62 -6.57
C THR A 4 -11.81 19.95 -6.94
N LEU A 5 -11.61 19.58 -8.23
CA LEU A 5 -10.36 19.00 -8.71
C LEU A 5 -9.19 20.00 -8.74
N ARG A 6 -9.47 21.29 -9.02
CA ARG A 6 -8.44 22.34 -8.90
C ARG A 6 -8.02 22.63 -7.46
N ALA A 7 -8.95 22.55 -6.52
CA ALA A 7 -8.65 22.67 -5.10
C ALA A 7 -7.83 21.45 -4.60
N TYR A 8 -8.12 20.26 -5.12
CA TYR A 8 -7.39 19.03 -4.82
C TYR A 8 -5.93 19.09 -5.29
N ALA A 9 -5.67 19.60 -6.51
CA ALA A 9 -4.32 19.76 -7.05
C ALA A 9 -3.52 20.90 -6.38
N ALA A 10 -4.20 21.96 -5.94
CA ALA A 10 -3.55 23.11 -5.29
C ALA A 10 -3.21 22.82 -3.81
N GLY A 11 -3.97 21.96 -3.12
CA GLY A 11 -3.74 21.59 -1.72
C GLY A 11 -2.61 20.56 -1.52
N LEU A 12 -2.19 19.87 -2.58
CA LEU A 12 -1.19 18.79 -2.51
C LEU A 12 0.27 19.27 -2.62
N GLY A 13 0.56 20.56 -2.66
CA GLY A 13 1.94 21.07 -2.64
C GLY A 13 2.84 20.51 -3.76
N LEU A 14 2.27 20.16 -4.93
CA LEU A 14 3.02 19.68 -6.07
C LEU A 14 3.95 20.80 -6.58
N ALA A 15 5.21 20.76 -6.16
CA ALA A 15 6.28 21.57 -6.75
C ALA A 15 6.39 21.21 -8.23
N ILE A 16 5.94 22.12 -9.10
CA ILE A 16 6.08 21.98 -10.55
C ILE A 16 7.56 22.14 -10.88
N PHE A 17 8.24 21.03 -11.11
CA PHE A 17 9.59 21.04 -11.68
C PHE A 17 9.55 21.68 -13.08
N ARG A 18 10.11 22.85 -13.21
CA ARG A 18 10.36 23.49 -14.52
C ARG A 18 11.49 22.76 -15.24
N GLY A 19 11.14 21.67 -15.95
CA GLY A 19 12.01 21.02 -16.93
C GLY A 19 12.03 21.81 -18.24
N ARG A 20 13.22 21.97 -18.82
CA ARG A 20 13.50 22.68 -20.09
C ARG A 20 12.65 22.13 -21.23
N ARG A 21 12.05 23.03 -22.01
CA ARG A 21 11.34 22.76 -23.27
C ARG A 21 12.25 22.00 -24.24
N ARG A 22 11.86 20.77 -24.61
CA ARG A 22 12.27 20.12 -25.85
C ARG A 22 11.08 20.09 -26.80
N THR A 23 11.29 20.48 -28.04
CA THR A 23 10.32 20.55 -29.12
C THR A 23 9.67 19.19 -29.38
N ALA A 24 8.34 19.15 -29.43
CA ALA A 24 7.55 17.98 -29.74
C ALA A 24 7.58 17.68 -31.25
N GLN A 25 7.97 16.44 -31.60
CA GLN A 25 7.67 15.87 -32.91
C GLN A 25 6.36 15.08 -32.81
N SER A 26 5.45 15.32 -33.77
CA SER A 26 4.16 14.65 -33.91
C SER A 26 4.34 13.20 -34.37
N GLY A 27 4.02 12.24 -33.50
CA GLY A 27 3.96 10.81 -33.80
C GLY A 27 2.57 10.24 -33.50
N SER A 28 2.04 9.43 -34.41
CA SER A 28 0.72 8.78 -34.39
C SER A 28 0.49 7.90 -33.16
N PHE A 29 -0.70 7.98 -32.60
CA PHE A 29 -1.10 7.22 -31.41
C PHE A 29 -1.42 5.75 -31.75
N GLY A 30 -0.67 4.83 -31.17
CA GLY A 30 -0.91 3.39 -31.20
C GLY A 30 -1.76 2.90 -30.03
N SER A 31 -2.52 1.85 -30.26
CA SER A 31 -3.44 1.18 -29.32
C SER A 31 -2.73 0.68 -28.04
N TRP A 32 -3.44 0.77 -26.93
CA TRP A 32 -3.01 0.32 -25.60
C TRP A 32 -2.76 -1.20 -25.56
N ALA A 33 -1.53 -1.58 -25.24
CA ALA A 33 -1.21 -2.90 -24.75
C ALA A 33 -0.42 -2.75 -23.44
N PRO A 34 -0.64 -3.59 -22.41
CA PRO A 34 0.23 -3.60 -21.25
C PRO A 34 1.66 -3.81 -21.73
N CYS A 35 2.57 -2.92 -21.34
CA CYS A 35 3.99 -3.14 -21.56
C CYS A 35 4.33 -4.46 -20.86
N GLY A 36 4.71 -5.50 -21.58
CA GLY A 36 4.86 -6.87 -21.08
C GLY A 36 5.89 -7.08 -19.96
N LYS A 37 6.37 -6.00 -19.33
CA LYS A 37 7.26 -6.03 -18.18
C LYS A 37 6.43 -6.01 -16.90
N ARG A 38 6.51 -7.09 -16.13
CA ARG A 38 5.98 -7.11 -14.76
C ARG A 38 6.94 -6.39 -13.83
N MET A 39 6.40 -5.56 -12.94
CA MET A 39 7.16 -4.79 -11.96
C MET A 39 6.78 -5.24 -10.56
N ASN A 40 7.66 -5.06 -9.58
CA ASN A 40 7.35 -5.36 -8.19
C ASN A 40 6.21 -4.44 -7.70
N ARG A 41 5.01 -4.99 -7.58
CA ARG A 41 3.78 -4.27 -7.25
C ARG A 41 2.91 -5.10 -6.34
N PHE A 42 2.48 -4.53 -5.23
CA PHE A 42 1.57 -5.20 -4.29
C PHE A 42 0.84 -4.19 -3.39
N MET A 43 -0.20 -4.67 -2.75
CA MET A 43 -0.96 -3.92 -1.75
C MET A 43 -0.79 -4.55 -0.37
N ILE A 44 -0.62 -3.71 0.65
CA ILE A 44 -0.70 -4.09 2.06
C ILE A 44 -2.08 -3.71 2.56
N ALA A 45 -2.87 -4.72 2.94
CA ALA A 45 -4.21 -4.56 3.47
C ALA A 45 -4.34 -5.21 4.86
N ALA A 46 -5.51 -5.16 5.45
CA ALA A 46 -5.80 -5.85 6.72
C ALA A 46 -7.28 -6.24 6.80
N PRO A 47 -7.65 -7.15 7.72
CA PRO A 47 -9.05 -7.47 7.97
C PRO A 47 -9.87 -6.28 8.48
N SER A 48 -9.25 -5.36 9.23
CA SER A 48 -9.91 -4.19 9.82
C SER A 48 -8.91 -3.07 10.10
N SER A 49 -9.43 -1.89 10.47
CA SER A 49 -8.61 -0.82 11.04
C SER A 49 -7.97 -1.27 12.36
N GLY A 50 -6.81 -0.69 12.70
CA GLY A 50 -6.09 -1.00 13.94
C GLY A 50 -5.24 -2.28 13.91
N ALA A 51 -5.24 -3.06 12.83
CA ALA A 51 -4.41 -4.27 12.70
C ALA A 51 -2.90 -3.98 12.59
N GLY A 52 -2.50 -2.70 12.42
CA GLY A 52 -1.12 -2.26 12.31
C GLY A 52 -0.59 -2.20 10.88
N LYS A 53 -1.48 -2.00 9.90
CA LYS A 53 -1.08 -1.78 8.49
C LYS A 53 0.02 -0.74 8.37
N THR A 54 -0.22 0.46 8.89
CA THR A 54 0.72 1.58 8.77
C THR A 54 2.08 1.26 9.37
N THR A 55 2.14 0.63 10.55
CA THR A 55 3.40 0.19 11.16
C THR A 55 4.18 -0.76 10.23
N VAL A 56 3.51 -1.78 9.69
CA VAL A 56 4.13 -2.76 8.77
C VAL A 56 4.51 -2.10 7.44
N SER A 57 3.64 -1.25 6.88
CA SER A 57 3.88 -0.55 5.62
C SER A 57 5.10 0.36 5.70
N LEU A 58 5.22 1.16 6.76
CA LEU A 58 6.35 2.07 6.95
C LEU A 58 7.67 1.31 7.16
N ALA A 59 7.65 0.24 7.98
CA ALA A 59 8.81 -0.62 8.15
C ALA A 59 9.26 -1.24 6.83
N LEU A 60 8.31 -1.74 6.05
CA LEU A 60 8.59 -2.37 4.77
C LEU A 60 9.10 -1.38 3.72
N MET A 61 8.46 -0.21 3.58
CA MET A 61 8.89 0.85 2.66
C MET A 61 10.32 1.30 2.98
N ARG A 62 10.68 1.44 4.27
CA ARG A 62 12.05 1.75 4.70
C ARG A 62 13.04 0.63 4.35
N LEU A 63 12.67 -0.64 4.49
CA LEU A 63 13.53 -1.77 4.12
C LEU A 63 13.74 -1.87 2.62
N LEU A 64 12.69 -1.64 1.81
CA LEU A 64 12.79 -1.60 0.35
C LEU A 64 13.69 -0.44 -0.11
N GLN A 65 13.50 0.75 0.48
CA GLN A 65 14.34 1.92 0.22
C GLN A 65 15.81 1.65 0.52
N ARG A 66 16.12 1.02 1.67
CA ARG A 66 17.50 0.63 2.03
C ARG A 66 18.10 -0.44 1.13
N ALA A 67 17.26 -1.34 0.61
CA ALA A 67 17.63 -2.34 -0.38
C ALA A 67 17.77 -1.76 -1.80
N GLN A 68 17.58 -0.45 -1.97
CA GLN A 68 17.61 0.25 -3.26
C GLN A 68 16.62 -0.32 -4.30
N ILE A 69 15.49 -0.85 -3.82
CA ILE A 69 14.38 -1.30 -4.66
C ILE A 69 13.50 -0.10 -4.95
N GLU A 70 13.42 0.29 -6.22
CA GLU A 70 12.61 1.44 -6.64
C GLU A 70 11.11 1.11 -6.63
N PHE A 71 10.31 1.95 -5.97
CA PHE A 71 8.86 1.85 -5.94
C PHE A 71 8.21 3.21 -5.71
N GLN A 72 6.97 3.37 -6.17
CA GLN A 72 6.09 4.46 -5.84
C GLN A 72 5.29 4.06 -4.58
N PRO A 73 5.40 4.79 -3.45
CA PRO A 73 4.51 4.59 -2.33
C PRO A 73 3.13 5.18 -2.65
N ALA A 74 2.07 4.50 -2.22
CA ALA A 74 0.71 4.97 -2.42
C ALA A 74 -0.20 4.62 -1.24
N LYS A 75 -1.23 5.44 -1.05
CA LYS A 75 -2.32 5.21 -0.09
C LYS A 75 -3.64 5.03 -0.82
N SER A 76 -4.45 4.04 -0.43
CA SER A 76 -5.81 3.96 -0.95
C SER A 76 -6.71 5.01 -0.30
N GLY A 77 -7.57 5.64 -1.12
CA GLY A 77 -8.51 6.66 -0.65
C GLY A 77 -7.91 8.06 -0.45
N PRO A 78 -8.73 9.03 0.01
CA PRO A 78 -8.35 10.43 0.18
C PRO A 78 -7.75 10.68 1.55
N ASP A 79 -6.57 10.14 1.82
CA ASP A 79 -5.85 10.30 3.09
C ASP A 79 -4.86 11.46 3.01
N TYR A 80 -4.81 12.31 4.04
CA TYR A 80 -3.91 13.49 4.11
C TYR A 80 -2.72 13.27 5.04
N ILE A 81 -2.72 12.20 5.82
CA ILE A 81 -1.76 11.95 6.90
C ILE A 81 -0.78 10.86 6.49
N ASP A 82 -1.28 9.67 6.18
CA ASP A 82 -0.44 8.51 5.85
C ASP A 82 0.50 8.76 4.67
N PRO A 83 0.13 9.49 3.58
CA PRO A 83 1.07 9.82 2.51
C PRO A 83 2.31 10.58 2.96
N GLY A 84 2.20 11.43 3.98
CA GLY A 84 3.35 12.11 4.59
C GLY A 84 4.31 11.12 5.24
N PHE A 85 3.78 10.17 6.02
CA PHE A 85 4.58 9.10 6.64
C PHE A 85 5.22 8.17 5.59
N HIS A 86 4.46 7.79 4.56
CA HIS A 86 4.97 6.98 3.45
C HIS A 86 6.13 7.68 2.75
N SER A 87 6.01 8.99 2.50
CA SER A 87 7.06 9.77 1.84
C SER A 87 8.35 9.79 2.65
N VAL A 88 8.25 9.91 3.97
CA VAL A 88 9.41 9.82 4.86
C VAL A 88 10.02 8.41 4.84
N ALA A 89 9.19 7.36 4.91
CA ALA A 89 9.67 5.98 4.93
C ALA A 89 10.35 5.56 3.61
N ALA A 90 9.76 5.97 2.48
CA ALA A 90 10.23 5.61 1.14
C ALA A 90 11.31 6.54 0.57
N GLY A 91 11.44 7.76 1.11
CA GLY A 91 12.33 8.78 0.55
C GLY A 91 11.81 9.41 -0.77
N THR A 92 10.56 9.13 -1.15
CA THR A 92 9.90 9.64 -2.36
C THR A 92 8.44 10.01 -2.06
N PRO A 93 7.87 11.03 -2.73
CA PRO A 93 6.49 11.44 -2.48
C PRO A 93 5.48 10.31 -2.68
N SER A 94 4.54 10.16 -1.75
CA SER A 94 3.44 9.21 -1.85
C SER A 94 2.24 9.80 -2.58
N VAL A 95 1.45 8.96 -3.27
CA VAL A 95 0.23 9.38 -3.98
C VAL A 95 -1.01 8.74 -3.37
N ASN A 96 -2.15 9.44 -3.48
CA ASN A 96 -3.46 8.87 -3.16
C ASN A 96 -4.10 8.23 -4.39
N LEU A 97 -4.61 7.02 -4.23
CA LEU A 97 -5.34 6.27 -5.25
C LEU A 97 -6.74 5.95 -4.73
N ASP A 98 -7.75 6.67 -5.21
CA ASP A 98 -9.11 6.60 -4.69
C ASP A 98 -10.03 5.88 -5.69
N ALA A 99 -10.33 4.60 -5.42
CA ALA A 99 -11.22 3.78 -6.24
C ALA A 99 -12.69 4.23 -6.20
N TRP A 100 -13.08 5.09 -5.26
CA TRP A 100 -14.41 5.68 -5.20
C TRP A 100 -14.55 6.91 -6.09
N ALA A 101 -13.56 7.82 -6.03
CA ALA A 101 -13.65 9.14 -6.65
C ALA A 101 -12.95 9.25 -8.01
N MET A 102 -12.00 8.36 -8.31
CA MET A 102 -11.18 8.42 -9.52
C MET A 102 -11.58 7.36 -10.54
N PRO A 103 -11.65 7.70 -11.85
CA PRO A 103 -11.76 6.69 -12.88
C PRO A 103 -10.53 5.79 -12.95
N ALA A 104 -10.70 4.54 -13.38
CA ALA A 104 -9.65 3.53 -13.41
C ALA A 104 -8.39 3.97 -14.18
N ASP A 105 -8.55 4.69 -15.29
CA ASP A 105 -7.42 5.17 -16.10
C ASP A 105 -6.59 6.24 -15.38
N LEU A 106 -7.23 7.10 -14.57
CA LEU A 106 -6.51 8.06 -13.74
C LEU A 106 -5.74 7.33 -12.64
N ILE A 107 -6.35 6.33 -11.99
CA ILE A 107 -5.67 5.50 -10.98
C ILE A 107 -4.43 4.84 -11.58
N ARG A 108 -4.55 4.20 -12.74
CA ARG A 108 -3.44 3.54 -13.43
C ARG A 108 -2.34 4.53 -13.84
N THR A 109 -2.73 5.72 -14.30
CA THR A 109 -1.80 6.80 -14.64
C THR A 109 -1.00 7.28 -13.43
N LEU A 110 -1.66 7.50 -12.29
CA LEU A 110 -1.03 7.90 -11.04
C LEU A 110 -0.15 6.81 -10.44
N ALA A 111 -0.55 5.54 -10.58
CA ALA A 111 0.23 4.38 -10.16
C ALA A 111 1.51 4.18 -10.99
N GLY A 112 1.59 4.79 -12.16
CA GLY A 112 2.77 4.80 -13.02
C GLY A 112 3.18 3.42 -13.56
N SER A 113 4.36 3.34 -14.17
CA SER A 113 4.90 2.13 -14.80
C SER A 113 5.95 1.38 -13.97
N GLY A 114 6.43 1.97 -12.88
CA GLY A 114 7.45 1.39 -11.99
C GLY A 114 6.91 0.43 -10.94
N GLY A 115 7.74 0.10 -9.96
CA GLY A 115 7.32 -0.59 -8.74
C GLY A 115 6.26 0.21 -7.99
N LEU A 116 5.38 -0.47 -7.23
CA LEU A 116 4.29 0.16 -6.50
C LEU A 116 4.01 -0.57 -5.19
N VAL A 117 3.98 0.17 -4.10
CA VAL A 117 3.56 -0.32 -2.78
C VAL A 117 2.37 0.50 -2.30
N VAL A 118 1.20 -0.12 -2.24
CA VAL A 118 -0.04 0.53 -1.81
C VAL A 118 -0.37 0.13 -0.38
N GLU A 119 -0.59 1.08 0.51
CA GLU A 119 -1.24 0.81 1.79
C GLU A 119 -2.76 1.01 1.67
N ALA A 120 -3.53 -0.02 2.00
CA ALA A 120 -4.99 0.03 2.03
C ALA A 120 -5.51 0.90 3.18
N ALA A 121 -6.58 1.64 2.94
CA ALA A 121 -7.38 2.25 4.01
C ALA A 121 -8.37 1.23 4.58
N MET A 122 -8.74 1.36 5.84
CA MET A 122 -9.74 0.52 6.52
C MET A 122 -9.46 -1.00 6.41
N GLY A 123 -10.47 -1.83 6.35
CA GLY A 123 -10.36 -3.25 6.00
C GLY A 123 -10.38 -3.46 4.49
N LEU A 124 -9.84 -4.60 4.04
CA LEU A 124 -9.67 -4.93 2.61
C LEU A 124 -10.96 -4.78 1.80
N PHE A 125 -12.08 -5.22 2.36
CA PHE A 125 -13.39 -5.22 1.70
C PHE A 125 -14.30 -4.08 2.16
N ASP A 126 -13.81 -3.21 3.06
CA ASP A 126 -14.59 -2.07 3.54
C ASP A 126 -14.61 -0.96 2.48
N GLY A 127 -15.79 -0.65 1.99
CA GLY A 127 -16.01 0.39 1.00
C GLY A 127 -17.21 1.27 1.35
N ALA A 128 -17.52 2.22 0.48
CA ALA A 128 -18.60 3.17 0.69
C ALA A 128 -19.98 2.60 0.40
N GLY A 129 -20.96 3.03 1.18
CA GLY A 129 -22.39 2.70 1.00
C GLY A 129 -22.70 1.21 1.20
N LYS A 130 -23.94 0.81 0.89
CA LYS A 130 -24.41 -0.57 1.11
C LYS A 130 -23.73 -1.61 0.22
N ALA A 131 -23.15 -1.19 -0.90
CA ALA A 131 -22.51 -2.09 -1.87
C ALA A 131 -20.99 -2.21 -1.66
N GLY A 132 -20.39 -1.56 -0.63
CA GLY A 132 -18.97 -1.61 -0.33
C GLY A 132 -18.05 -1.12 -1.47
N ARG A 133 -18.54 -0.22 -2.35
CA ARG A 133 -17.80 0.24 -3.53
C ARG A 133 -16.62 1.14 -3.15
N GLY A 134 -15.57 1.10 -3.95
CA GLY A 134 -14.36 1.89 -3.71
C GLY A 134 -13.50 1.33 -2.58
N SER A 135 -13.66 0.05 -2.25
CA SER A 135 -12.84 -0.66 -1.28
C SER A 135 -11.37 -0.80 -1.74
N ALA A 136 -10.50 -1.20 -0.81
CA ALA A 136 -9.12 -1.54 -1.16
C ALA A 136 -9.07 -2.75 -2.11
N ALA A 137 -10.01 -3.69 -2.01
CA ALA A 137 -10.16 -4.80 -2.95
C ALA A 137 -10.49 -4.32 -4.37
N ASP A 138 -11.37 -3.33 -4.53
CA ASP A 138 -11.66 -2.73 -5.84
C ASP A 138 -10.42 -2.05 -6.41
N LEU A 139 -9.63 -1.35 -5.59
CA LEU A 139 -8.38 -0.74 -6.02
C LEU A 139 -7.35 -1.79 -6.46
N ALA A 140 -7.19 -2.88 -5.69
CA ALA A 140 -6.29 -3.98 -6.03
C ALA A 140 -6.69 -4.63 -7.37
N HIS A 141 -8.00 -4.80 -7.62
CA HIS A 141 -8.52 -5.29 -8.87
C HIS A 141 -8.28 -4.31 -10.04
N ILE A 142 -8.51 -3.00 -9.87
CA ILE A 142 -8.23 -1.97 -10.90
C ILE A 142 -6.76 -1.99 -11.30
N LEU A 143 -5.86 -2.19 -10.34
CA LEU A 143 -4.42 -2.20 -10.55
C LEU A 143 -3.86 -3.58 -10.95
N ASP A 144 -4.65 -4.64 -10.82
CA ASP A 144 -4.24 -6.04 -11.02
C ASP A 144 -2.98 -6.38 -10.22
N ILE A 145 -2.98 -6.06 -8.92
CA ILE A 145 -1.85 -6.29 -8.03
C ILE A 145 -2.21 -7.25 -6.89
N PRO A 146 -1.25 -8.11 -6.46
CA PRO A 146 -1.46 -9.01 -5.34
C PRO A 146 -1.58 -8.27 -4.01
N VAL A 147 -2.35 -8.86 -3.09
CA VAL A 147 -2.62 -8.33 -1.76
C VAL A 147 -1.94 -9.18 -0.70
N ILE A 148 -1.20 -8.53 0.19
CA ILE A 148 -0.66 -9.09 1.43
C ILE A 148 -1.51 -8.58 2.59
N LEU A 149 -1.98 -9.49 3.43
CA LEU A 149 -2.85 -9.15 4.55
C LEU A 149 -2.04 -9.01 5.84
N VAL A 150 -2.05 -7.85 6.48
CA VAL A 150 -1.52 -7.65 7.84
C VAL A 150 -2.55 -8.14 8.84
N VAL A 151 -2.19 -9.17 9.60
CA VAL A 151 -3.09 -9.79 10.58
C VAL A 151 -2.60 -9.49 11.99
N ASP A 152 -3.47 -8.89 12.81
CA ASP A 152 -3.23 -8.73 14.24
C ASP A 152 -3.34 -10.09 14.93
N ALA A 153 -2.22 -10.63 15.37
CA ALA A 153 -2.13 -11.93 16.02
C ALA A 153 -2.30 -11.88 17.55
N ALA A 154 -2.46 -10.69 18.16
CA ALA A 154 -2.38 -10.52 19.62
C ALA A 154 -3.36 -11.40 20.42
N LYS A 155 -4.49 -11.74 19.81
CA LYS A 155 -5.58 -12.49 20.47
C LYS A 155 -6.00 -13.75 19.69
N THR A 156 -5.15 -14.25 18.78
CA THR A 156 -5.46 -15.44 17.97
C THR A 156 -4.37 -16.49 18.10
N ALA A 157 -4.72 -17.75 17.86
CA ALA A 157 -3.79 -18.86 17.67
C ALA A 157 -4.20 -19.60 16.38
N HIS A 158 -4.69 -20.82 16.46
CA HIS A 158 -5.11 -21.60 15.29
C HIS A 158 -6.27 -20.97 14.51
N SER A 159 -7.13 -20.16 15.16
CA SER A 159 -8.24 -19.45 14.50
C SER A 159 -7.79 -18.42 13.47
N ILE A 160 -6.51 -18.03 13.45
CA ILE A 160 -5.94 -17.17 12.43
C ILE A 160 -6.11 -17.79 11.03
N SER A 161 -6.04 -19.10 10.94
CA SER A 161 -6.22 -19.84 9.69
C SER A 161 -7.62 -19.61 9.10
N ALA A 162 -8.68 -19.73 9.92
CA ALA A 162 -10.04 -19.47 9.48
C ALA A 162 -10.25 -18.01 9.04
N LEU A 163 -9.68 -17.06 9.78
CA LEU A 163 -9.72 -15.64 9.41
C LEU A 163 -9.07 -15.41 8.05
N VAL A 164 -7.84 -15.87 7.87
CA VAL A 164 -7.05 -15.63 6.67
C VAL A 164 -7.66 -16.30 5.45
N THR A 165 -8.12 -17.55 5.58
CA THR A 165 -8.77 -18.27 4.47
C THR A 165 -10.10 -17.60 4.09
N GLY A 166 -10.87 -17.11 5.08
CA GLY A 166 -12.07 -16.32 4.80
C GLY A 166 -11.79 -15.08 3.95
N PHE A 167 -10.73 -14.34 4.26
CA PHE A 167 -10.34 -13.18 3.46
C PHE A 167 -9.78 -13.55 2.08
N ARG A 168 -9.00 -14.63 2.00
CA ARG A 168 -8.46 -15.14 0.74
C ARG A 168 -9.55 -15.55 -0.24
N ASP A 169 -10.58 -16.22 0.27
CA ASP A 169 -11.58 -16.90 -0.55
C ASP A 169 -12.87 -16.04 -0.74
N TYR A 170 -12.96 -14.88 -0.08
CA TYR A 170 -14.16 -14.02 -0.09
C TYR A 170 -14.45 -13.40 -1.45
N ASP A 171 -13.44 -12.90 -2.14
CA ASP A 171 -13.57 -12.29 -3.47
C ASP A 171 -12.52 -12.86 -4.42
N PRO A 172 -12.92 -13.68 -5.41
CA PRO A 172 -12.01 -14.31 -6.35
C PRO A 172 -11.31 -13.32 -7.30
N ARG A 173 -11.73 -12.05 -7.34
CA ARG A 173 -11.06 -10.99 -8.11
C ARG A 173 -9.76 -10.52 -7.45
N VAL A 174 -9.59 -10.80 -6.14
CA VAL A 174 -8.41 -10.38 -5.38
C VAL A 174 -7.36 -11.48 -5.42
N THR A 175 -6.20 -11.17 -5.95
CA THR A 175 -5.04 -12.06 -5.91
C THR A 175 -4.42 -11.99 -4.52
N PHE A 176 -4.70 -12.98 -3.66
CA PHE A 176 -4.13 -13.08 -2.33
C PHE A 176 -2.71 -13.64 -2.39
N ALA A 177 -1.70 -12.91 -1.87
CA ALA A 177 -0.30 -13.32 -1.89
C ALA A 177 0.15 -14.00 -0.59
N GLY A 178 -0.40 -13.60 0.55
CA GLY A 178 -0.02 -14.12 1.86
C GLY A 178 -0.23 -13.11 2.98
N VAL A 179 0.50 -13.25 4.07
CA VAL A 179 0.30 -12.44 5.28
C VAL A 179 1.59 -11.86 5.85
N PHE A 180 1.46 -10.73 6.56
CA PHE A 180 2.34 -10.29 7.64
C PHE A 180 1.64 -10.53 8.98
N LEU A 181 2.36 -11.13 9.94
CA LEU A 181 1.85 -11.33 11.30
C LEU A 181 2.29 -10.15 12.17
N ASN A 182 1.35 -9.42 12.73
CA ASN A 182 1.64 -8.31 13.64
C ASN A 182 1.29 -8.67 15.08
N ARG A 183 2.00 -8.08 16.04
CA ARG A 183 1.80 -8.26 17.49
C ARG A 183 1.90 -9.71 17.95
N VAL A 184 2.85 -10.47 17.41
CA VAL A 184 3.15 -11.84 17.84
C VAL A 184 3.66 -11.81 19.29
N GLY A 185 3.07 -12.63 20.16
CA GLY A 185 3.32 -12.56 21.60
C GLY A 185 4.62 -13.23 22.07
N SER A 186 5.06 -14.30 21.40
CA SER A 186 6.25 -15.07 21.76
C SER A 186 6.70 -15.99 20.61
N ALA A 187 7.89 -16.58 20.69
CA ALA A 187 8.36 -17.57 19.72
C ALA A 187 7.41 -18.77 19.61
N ARG A 188 6.94 -19.31 20.76
CA ARG A 188 5.95 -20.39 20.77
C ARG A 188 4.62 -19.99 20.12
N HIS A 189 4.21 -18.74 20.30
CA HIS A 189 3.02 -18.24 19.64
C HIS A 189 3.22 -18.17 18.12
N LEU A 190 4.40 -17.70 17.65
CA LEU A 190 4.76 -17.69 16.24
C LEU A 190 4.72 -19.11 15.63
N GLU A 191 5.26 -20.11 16.33
CA GLU A 191 5.21 -21.51 15.87
C GLU A 191 3.78 -21.99 15.65
N MET A 192 2.86 -21.72 16.59
CA MET A 192 1.45 -22.10 16.48
C MET A 192 0.76 -21.42 15.29
N LEU A 193 1.01 -20.11 15.09
CA LEU A 193 0.46 -19.36 13.98
C LEU A 193 0.99 -19.88 12.64
N THR A 194 2.30 -20.11 12.56
CA THR A 194 2.97 -20.64 11.37
C THR A 194 2.43 -22.02 11.00
N GLN A 195 2.29 -22.91 11.97
CA GLN A 195 1.74 -24.24 11.73
C GLN A 195 0.29 -24.19 11.21
N ALA A 196 -0.54 -23.30 11.80
CA ALA A 196 -1.93 -23.13 11.36
C ALA A 196 -2.03 -22.62 9.92
N LEU A 197 -1.21 -21.64 9.54
CA LEU A 197 -1.20 -21.04 8.21
C LEU A 197 -0.58 -21.96 7.16
N ASN A 198 0.47 -22.70 7.50
CA ASN A 198 1.11 -23.67 6.58
C ASN A 198 0.15 -24.79 6.18
N ARG A 199 -0.77 -25.23 7.07
CA ARG A 199 -1.82 -26.21 6.73
C ARG A 199 -2.77 -25.73 5.63
N GLN A 200 -2.85 -24.41 5.42
CA GLN A 200 -3.69 -23.78 4.40
C GLN A 200 -2.86 -23.25 3.21
N ASN A 201 -1.57 -23.60 3.15
CA ASN A 201 -0.63 -23.11 2.14
C ASN A 201 -0.58 -21.57 2.06
N VAL A 202 -0.69 -20.90 3.21
CA VAL A 202 -0.60 -19.44 3.29
C VAL A 202 0.85 -19.03 3.50
N LYS A 203 1.37 -18.22 2.58
CA LYS A 203 2.72 -17.62 2.69
C LYS A 203 2.76 -16.58 3.81
N ILE A 204 3.78 -16.66 4.66
CA ILE A 204 4.10 -15.62 5.66
C ILE A 204 5.30 -14.84 5.14
N PHE A 205 5.14 -13.54 4.87
CA PHE A 205 6.21 -12.66 4.36
C PHE A 205 7.08 -12.10 5.48
N GLY A 206 6.60 -12.11 6.72
CA GLY A 206 7.33 -11.65 7.88
C GLY A 206 6.41 -11.46 9.09
N HIS A 207 7.02 -11.09 10.21
CA HIS A 207 6.27 -10.84 11.44
C HIS A 207 6.91 -9.74 12.30
N LEU A 208 6.08 -9.07 13.09
CA LEU A 208 6.50 -8.18 14.16
C LEU A 208 6.07 -8.75 15.51
N MET A 209 6.99 -8.82 16.44
CA MET A 209 6.68 -9.15 17.82
C MET A 209 5.89 -8.02 18.47
N ARG A 210 5.07 -8.35 19.45
CA ARG A 210 4.35 -7.34 20.23
C ARG A 210 5.33 -6.43 20.98
N SER A 211 5.24 -5.13 20.73
CA SER A 211 6.00 -4.11 21.45
C SER A 211 5.19 -2.82 21.58
N GLU A 212 5.27 -2.18 22.72
CA GLU A 212 4.64 -0.87 22.94
C GLU A 212 5.39 0.24 22.18
N THR A 213 6.69 0.04 21.90
CA THR A 213 7.53 1.00 21.16
C THR A 213 7.16 1.10 19.68
N PHE A 214 6.32 0.20 19.17
CA PHE A 214 5.81 0.23 17.79
C PHE A 214 4.50 1.01 17.65
N ALA A 215 3.92 1.49 18.76
CA ALA A 215 2.79 2.41 18.68
C ALA A 215 3.23 3.73 18.03
N LEU A 216 2.47 4.18 17.03
CA LEU A 216 2.73 5.49 16.42
C LEU A 216 2.60 6.58 17.49
N PRO A 217 3.56 7.51 17.59
CA PRO A 217 3.44 8.61 18.53
C PRO A 217 2.13 9.38 18.31
N GLN A 218 1.24 9.35 19.31
CA GLN A 218 -0.04 10.06 19.25
C GLN A 218 0.07 11.34 20.07
N ARG A 219 -0.34 12.48 19.47
CA ARG A 219 -0.69 13.68 20.23
C ARG A 219 -2.20 13.69 20.52
N HIS A 220 -2.59 14.49 21.51
CA HIS A 220 -4.00 14.71 21.85
C HIS A 220 -4.77 15.13 20.60
N LEU A 221 -5.83 14.38 20.21
CA LEU A 221 -6.72 14.54 19.06
C LEU A 221 -6.40 13.74 17.78
N GLY A 222 -5.40 12.84 17.76
CA GLY A 222 -5.31 11.78 16.76
C GLY A 222 -4.86 12.16 15.33
N LEU A 223 -4.66 13.45 15.02
CA LEU A 223 -4.27 13.95 13.71
C LEU A 223 -2.91 14.65 13.80
N VAL A 224 -1.82 13.89 13.67
CA VAL A 224 -0.46 14.44 13.65
C VAL A 224 0.14 14.23 12.27
N GLN A 225 0.61 15.29 11.64
CA GLN A 225 1.30 15.20 10.37
C GLN A 225 2.74 14.72 10.56
N ALA A 226 3.31 14.12 9.52
CA ALA A 226 4.67 13.56 9.57
C ALA A 226 5.74 14.59 9.97
N ASN A 227 5.59 15.85 9.53
CA ASN A 227 6.50 16.95 9.84
C ASN A 227 6.38 17.49 11.29
N GLU A 228 5.37 17.05 12.05
CA GLU A 228 5.16 17.45 13.45
C GLU A 228 5.76 16.43 14.45
N ILE A 229 6.35 15.34 13.96
CA ILE A 229 6.93 14.28 14.79
C ILE A 229 8.46 14.32 14.69
N ASP A 230 9.11 14.93 15.67
CA ASP A 230 10.58 15.09 15.70
C ASP A 230 11.35 13.75 15.64
N GLN A 231 10.74 12.65 16.10
CA GLN A 231 11.37 11.33 16.18
C GLN A 231 10.81 10.34 15.14
N LEU A 232 10.21 10.81 14.04
CA LEU A 232 9.58 9.94 13.06
C LEU A 232 10.59 9.04 12.33
N GLU A 233 11.69 9.60 11.84
CA GLU A 233 12.76 8.84 11.17
C GLU A 233 13.36 7.73 12.08
N PRO A 234 13.83 8.04 13.31
CA PRO A 234 14.30 7.03 14.25
C PRO A 234 13.25 5.98 14.58
N TRP A 235 11.97 6.34 14.68
CA TRP A 235 10.89 5.42 14.97
C TRP A 235 10.65 4.47 13.77
N ILE A 236 10.61 4.99 12.53
CA ILE A 236 10.52 4.16 11.31
C ILE A 236 11.70 3.20 11.24
N ASP A 237 12.90 3.67 11.52
CA ASP A 237 14.11 2.87 11.53
C ASP A 237 14.09 1.77 12.60
N HIS A 238 13.51 2.05 13.76
CA HIS A 238 13.35 1.09 14.83
C HIS A 238 12.41 -0.07 14.43
N ILE A 239 11.24 0.23 13.86
CA ILE A 239 10.31 -0.82 13.40
C ILE A 239 10.85 -1.57 12.19
N ALA A 240 11.55 -0.90 11.27
CA ALA A 240 12.20 -1.54 10.13
C ALA A 240 13.26 -2.56 10.60
N LYS A 241 14.10 -2.17 11.55
CA LYS A 241 15.09 -3.07 12.17
C LYS A 241 14.44 -4.28 12.85
N ALA A 242 13.25 -4.11 13.45
CA ALA A 242 12.53 -5.21 14.08
C ALA A 242 11.89 -6.16 13.06
N LEU A 243 11.41 -5.66 11.90
CA LEU A 243 10.84 -6.48 10.84
C LEU A 243 11.91 -7.23 10.04
N GLN A 244 13.07 -6.64 9.84
CA GLN A 244 14.13 -7.12 8.93
C GLN A 244 14.52 -8.60 9.14
N PRO A 245 14.71 -9.13 10.37
CA PRO A 245 15.14 -10.52 10.56
C PRO A 245 14.11 -11.57 10.10
N SER A 246 12.83 -11.18 10.02
CA SER A 246 11.74 -12.09 9.64
C SER A 246 11.26 -11.88 8.20
N LEU A 247 11.73 -10.82 7.54
CA LEU A 247 11.26 -10.44 6.21
C LEU A 247 11.80 -11.38 5.14
N ASP A 248 10.91 -12.05 4.42
CA ASP A 248 11.23 -12.75 3.19
C ASP A 248 11.24 -11.77 2.00
N LEU A 249 12.34 -10.99 1.92
CA LEU A 249 12.51 -9.97 0.90
C LEU A 249 12.54 -10.59 -0.50
N ALA A 250 13.11 -11.78 -0.67
CA ALA A 250 13.17 -12.47 -1.96
C ALA A 250 11.77 -12.78 -2.48
N ALA A 251 10.93 -13.44 -1.67
CA ALA A 251 9.55 -13.73 -2.06
C ALA A 251 8.73 -12.45 -2.30
N LEU A 252 9.01 -11.37 -1.56
CA LEU A 252 8.33 -10.10 -1.73
C LEU A 252 8.66 -9.46 -3.08
N THR A 253 9.91 -9.54 -3.53
CA THR A 253 10.36 -9.00 -4.82
C THR A 253 9.86 -9.81 -6.02
N GLU A 254 9.44 -11.04 -5.82
CA GLU A 254 8.77 -11.85 -6.84
C GLU A 254 7.32 -11.45 -7.09
N LEU A 255 6.69 -10.74 -6.13
CA LEU A 255 5.34 -10.22 -6.32
C LEU A 255 5.35 -9.17 -7.43
N SER A 256 4.45 -9.34 -8.38
CA SER A 256 4.46 -8.48 -9.55
C SER A 256 3.06 -8.21 -10.08
N GLY A 257 2.87 -7.00 -10.61
CA GLY A 257 1.69 -6.56 -11.33
C GLY A 257 2.06 -5.92 -12.67
N PRO A 258 1.07 -5.61 -13.51
CA PRO A 258 1.30 -4.99 -14.79
C PRO A 258 1.88 -3.58 -14.63
N ALA A 259 2.80 -3.21 -15.52
CA ALA A 259 3.23 -1.83 -15.68
C ALA A 259 2.19 -1.09 -16.54
N TRP A 260 1.76 0.05 -16.06
CA TRP A 260 0.81 0.92 -16.78
C TRP A 260 1.58 2.07 -17.42
N SER A 261 1.52 2.20 -18.74
CA SER A 261 2.05 3.39 -19.41
C SER A 261 1.05 4.53 -19.27
N PRO A 262 1.50 5.76 -18.91
CA PRO A 262 0.59 6.90 -18.81
C PRO A 262 -0.13 7.13 -20.13
N GLN A 263 -1.45 7.20 -20.12
CA GLN A 263 -2.17 7.75 -21.25
C GLN A 263 -1.97 9.27 -21.27
N THR A 264 -1.45 9.78 -22.35
CA THR A 264 -1.00 11.17 -22.49
C THR A 264 -2.15 12.17 -22.71
N THR A 265 -3.37 11.84 -22.40
CA THR A 265 -4.49 12.79 -22.48
C THR A 265 -5.32 12.74 -21.20
N LEU A 266 -4.96 13.61 -20.25
CA LEU A 266 -6.00 14.14 -19.38
C LEU A 266 -7.04 14.79 -20.31
N PRO A 267 -8.34 14.48 -20.20
CA PRO A 267 -9.36 15.14 -20.99
C PRO A 267 -9.20 16.64 -20.79
N GLY A 268 -9.07 17.37 -21.90
CA GLY A 268 -9.07 18.82 -21.87
C GLY A 268 -10.29 19.35 -21.14
N PRO A 269 -10.26 20.59 -20.62
CA PRO A 269 -11.42 21.19 -20.03
C PRO A 269 -12.57 21.17 -21.06
N PRO A 270 -13.81 20.89 -20.66
CA PRO A 270 -14.96 21.00 -21.55
C PRO A 270 -15.03 22.44 -22.08
N VAL A 271 -15.18 22.56 -23.39
CA VAL A 271 -15.36 23.83 -24.12
C VAL A 271 -16.69 24.46 -23.69
#